data_5dcf05add31397ec5a95e4c3601126a0
#
_entry.id   5dcf05add31397ec5a95e4c3601126a0
#
_cell.length_a   1.000
_cell.length_b   1.000
_cell.length_c   1.000
_cell.angle_alpha   90.00
_cell.angle_beta   90.00
_cell.angle_gamma   90.00
#
_symmetry.space_group_name_H-M   'P 1'
#
loop_
_entity.id
_entity.type
_entity.pdbx_description
1 polymer ?
#
loop_
_entity_poly.entity_id
_entity_poly.type
_entity_poly.pdbx_seq_one_letter_code
_entity_poly.pdbx_strand_id
1 'polypeptide(L)'
;MTAIMTQTLGQPVPPFTAHAISVSLPTWRDNVGYEEGEKRVVNSMVTGYPRFFIHKSIQKLASICERKFGSQGERCMLFSSKKTAEFCREFMTNHSPNPQSPVPVRLIEFVVCPDEITAPSDSRCIDLHIVLFPADAFPIAKKFWQHTGMGISSRTAVRCLTRMSDSPTSPTKRDHPPALNRLPSKPQNRHYVVKSPPPIPREEEVEDVNSYLEERYGRNLPLGYAAAAKRALRRRIAGVLVHDQCNNIQDTQRLPEAGGDEAVLGPSSRGVENVTEDDVFLYPTGMSAIWWAHHLALLTRPQQKSVCFGFPYTDSLKILEKWGPGCYHFGHGLDSDIDALEKLLEELSPNHSLSSPPPILILFTEFPSNPLLRSANLPRLRALADKSGFLIVVDETIGNFVNVSVLPYADIVVSSLTKVFSGDSNVMGGSLVLNPNGRHYAALKSTLQKEFDDIYFDEDAIFMERNSRNFRRRVQTINENAEAVCDFLRSFSSSTTGEPPLVKEVYYPKFITRENYDTCRTADLAPNVSAFGGLFSVTFTQLAASHAFFDALECMKGPSLGTSFTLACPYTIIAHYGELDWAGNWGVEKGLVRVSVGTEEKDELLSVFKKALEAAEAAVRTLNA
;
A
#
# COMPACT_ATOMS: atom_id res chain seq x y z
N MET A 1 -22.41 -12.34 -17.01
CA MET A 1 -21.66 -13.52 -16.53
C MET A 1 -20.17 -13.14 -16.60
N THR A 2 -19.63 -12.67 -15.50
CA THR A 2 -18.17 -12.46 -15.39
C THR A 2 -17.56 -13.86 -15.28
N ALA A 3 -16.81 -14.28 -16.31
CA ALA A 3 -16.14 -15.57 -16.29
C ALA A 3 -15.26 -15.63 -15.05
N ILE A 4 -15.50 -16.61 -14.17
CA ILE A 4 -14.62 -16.90 -13.03
C ILE A 4 -13.28 -17.31 -13.61
N MET A 5 -12.35 -16.33 -13.70
CA MET A 5 -11.00 -16.63 -14.11
C MET A 5 -10.38 -17.53 -13.04
N THR A 6 -10.03 -18.74 -13.41
CA THR A 6 -9.25 -19.65 -12.56
C THR A 6 -7.98 -18.95 -12.14
N GLN A 7 -7.88 -18.62 -10.85
CA GLN A 7 -6.67 -17.96 -10.31
C GLN A 7 -5.51 -18.97 -10.34
N THR A 8 -4.45 -18.60 -11.03
CA THR A 8 -3.24 -19.41 -11.09
C THR A 8 -2.27 -18.94 -10.01
N LEU A 9 -1.68 -19.90 -9.29
CA LEU A 9 -0.70 -19.63 -8.23
C LEU A 9 0.45 -18.77 -8.74
N GLY A 10 0.80 -17.74 -7.97
CA GLY A 10 1.94 -16.87 -8.22
C GLY A 10 1.74 -15.77 -9.28
N GLN A 11 0.57 -15.70 -9.91
CA GLN A 11 0.24 -14.68 -10.91
C GLN A 11 -0.19 -13.36 -10.26
N PRO A 12 -0.12 -12.24 -11.02
CA PRO A 12 -0.64 -10.95 -10.57
C PRO A 12 -2.10 -11.00 -10.16
N VAL A 13 -2.49 -10.16 -9.22
CA VAL A 13 -3.89 -9.95 -8.84
C VAL A 13 -4.24 -8.46 -9.04
N PRO A 14 -5.16 -8.14 -9.97
CA PRO A 14 -5.83 -9.01 -10.94
C PRO A 14 -4.85 -9.66 -11.94
N PRO A 15 -5.25 -10.73 -12.64
CA PRO A 15 -4.42 -11.34 -13.67
C PRO A 15 -3.99 -10.33 -14.73
N PHE A 16 -2.79 -10.52 -15.30
CA PHE A 16 -2.19 -9.68 -16.35
C PHE A 16 -1.92 -8.22 -15.96
N THR A 17 -2.13 -7.84 -14.69
CA THR A 17 -1.87 -6.48 -14.22
C THR A 17 -0.38 -6.21 -14.15
N ALA A 18 0.12 -5.32 -15.00
CA ALA A 18 1.48 -4.82 -14.90
C ALA A 18 1.66 -4.06 -13.57
N HIS A 19 2.81 -4.22 -12.93
CA HIS A 19 3.12 -3.58 -11.64
C HIS A 19 2.15 -3.95 -10.50
N ALA A 20 1.49 -5.13 -10.59
CA ALA A 20 0.56 -5.60 -9.57
C ALA A 20 1.20 -5.60 -8.18
N ILE A 21 0.44 -5.13 -7.21
CA ILE A 21 0.83 -5.07 -5.80
C ILE A 21 0.27 -6.23 -4.97
N SER A 22 -0.35 -7.20 -5.61
CA SER A 22 -0.82 -8.42 -4.97
C SER A 22 -0.51 -9.63 -5.85
N VAL A 23 -0.45 -10.80 -5.24
CA VAL A 23 -0.11 -12.06 -5.88
C VAL A 23 -1.13 -13.11 -5.52
N SER A 24 -1.47 -13.98 -6.47
CA SER A 24 -2.45 -15.04 -6.28
C SER A 24 -1.89 -16.19 -5.45
N LEU A 25 -2.52 -16.43 -4.29
CA LEU A 25 -2.33 -17.57 -3.40
C LEU A 25 -3.70 -18.24 -3.19
N PRO A 26 -4.16 -19.09 -4.14
CA PRO A 26 -5.56 -19.49 -4.27
C PRO A 26 -6.09 -20.34 -3.13
N THR A 27 -5.25 -21.14 -2.46
CA THR A 27 -5.67 -22.05 -1.40
C THR A 27 -4.99 -21.74 -0.06
N TRP A 28 -5.58 -22.21 1.02
CA TRP A 28 -4.97 -22.14 2.35
C TRP A 28 -3.55 -22.74 2.36
N ARG A 29 -3.40 -23.90 1.71
CA ARG A 29 -2.12 -24.57 1.58
C ARG A 29 -1.07 -23.75 0.82
N ASP A 30 -1.49 -22.98 -0.19
CA ASP A 30 -0.58 -22.12 -0.94
C ASP A 30 -0.04 -20.97 -0.06
N ASN A 31 -0.88 -20.42 0.81
CA ASN A 31 -0.47 -19.39 1.78
C ASN A 31 0.52 -19.96 2.82
N VAL A 32 0.26 -21.14 3.37
CA VAL A 32 1.20 -21.84 4.27
C VAL A 32 2.51 -22.14 3.53
N GLY A 33 2.44 -22.71 2.32
CA GLY A 33 3.61 -23.03 1.53
C GLY A 33 4.45 -21.80 1.12
N TYR A 34 3.81 -20.63 0.98
CA TYR A 34 4.53 -19.38 0.76
C TYR A 34 5.40 -19.00 1.97
N GLU A 35 4.85 -19.07 3.18
CA GLU A 35 5.56 -18.74 4.41
C GLU A 35 6.64 -19.77 4.78
N GLU A 36 6.40 -21.05 4.47
CA GLU A 36 7.38 -22.14 4.65
C GLU A 36 8.47 -22.17 3.56
N GLY A 37 8.35 -21.34 2.53
CA GLY A 37 9.30 -21.30 1.41
C GLY A 37 9.24 -22.54 0.52
N GLU A 38 8.07 -23.19 0.40
CA GLU A 38 7.89 -24.33 -0.49
C GLU A 38 8.30 -23.97 -1.93
N LYS A 39 9.19 -24.75 -2.53
CA LYS A 39 9.68 -24.50 -3.90
C LYS A 39 8.55 -24.43 -4.92
N ARG A 40 7.50 -25.23 -4.75
CA ARG A 40 6.29 -25.19 -5.59
C ARG A 40 5.67 -23.81 -5.66
N VAL A 41 5.55 -23.13 -4.52
CA VAL A 41 4.95 -21.80 -4.40
C VAL A 41 5.95 -20.72 -4.83
N VAL A 42 7.14 -20.73 -4.24
CA VAL A 42 8.16 -19.68 -4.50
C VAL A 42 8.57 -19.64 -5.98
N ASN A 43 8.73 -20.79 -6.65
CA ASN A 43 9.13 -20.84 -8.06
C ASN A 43 8.01 -20.39 -9.02
N SER A 44 6.73 -20.48 -8.62
CA SER A 44 5.60 -20.00 -9.43
C SER A 44 5.40 -18.48 -9.37
N MET A 45 6.05 -17.80 -8.42
CA MET A 45 5.87 -16.37 -8.19
C MET A 45 6.37 -15.54 -9.38
N VAL A 46 5.46 -14.92 -10.12
CA VAL A 46 5.76 -13.95 -11.18
C VAL A 46 5.90 -12.56 -10.57
N THR A 47 5.07 -12.25 -9.60
CA THR A 47 5.07 -11.03 -8.79
C THR A 47 4.89 -11.39 -7.32
N GLY A 48 4.80 -10.41 -6.44
CA GLY A 48 4.55 -10.59 -5.02
C GLY A 48 4.15 -9.29 -4.35
N TYR A 49 3.71 -9.38 -3.09
CA TYR A 49 3.40 -8.19 -2.32
C TYR A 49 4.68 -7.34 -2.11
N PRO A 50 4.70 -6.06 -2.53
CA PRO A 50 5.94 -5.27 -2.67
C PRO A 50 6.72 -4.99 -1.38
N ARG A 51 6.25 -5.49 -0.27
CA ARG A 51 6.95 -5.41 1.03
C ARG A 51 7.77 -6.64 1.36
N PHE A 52 7.40 -7.78 0.81
CA PHE A 52 8.07 -9.06 1.04
C PHE A 52 8.84 -9.51 -0.19
N PHE A 53 8.37 -9.10 -1.36
CA PHE A 53 8.91 -9.49 -2.65
C PHE A 53 9.40 -8.26 -3.43
N ILE A 54 10.71 -8.18 -3.67
CA ILE A 54 11.27 -7.16 -4.57
C ILE A 54 10.89 -7.52 -6.00
N HIS A 55 10.20 -6.62 -6.69
CA HIS A 55 9.69 -6.88 -8.05
C HIS A 55 10.81 -7.32 -9.02
N LYS A 56 10.51 -8.27 -9.92
CA LYS A 56 11.51 -8.85 -10.85
C LYS A 56 12.23 -7.80 -11.71
N SER A 57 11.53 -6.75 -12.13
CA SER A 57 12.17 -5.64 -12.87
C SER A 57 13.20 -4.89 -12.02
N ILE A 58 12.94 -4.70 -10.73
CA ILE A 58 13.89 -4.09 -9.79
C ILE A 58 15.09 -5.01 -9.60
N GLN A 59 14.86 -6.32 -9.42
CA GLN A 59 15.95 -7.32 -9.31
C GLN A 59 16.82 -7.35 -10.56
N LYS A 60 16.19 -7.30 -11.75
CA LYS A 60 16.91 -7.25 -13.04
C LYS A 60 17.79 -5.99 -13.15
N LEU A 61 17.24 -4.83 -12.80
CA LEU A 61 17.99 -3.56 -12.80
C LEU A 61 19.12 -3.61 -11.77
N ALA A 62 18.86 -4.10 -10.56
CA ALA A 62 19.89 -4.28 -9.53
C ALA A 62 21.04 -5.17 -10.03
N SER A 63 20.74 -6.32 -10.66
CA SER A 63 21.76 -7.20 -11.22
C SER A 63 22.60 -6.53 -12.32
N ILE A 64 22.03 -5.62 -13.10
CA ILE A 64 22.80 -4.82 -14.07
C ILE A 64 23.73 -3.84 -13.36
N CYS A 65 23.23 -3.16 -12.32
CA CYS A 65 24.02 -2.24 -11.51
C CYS A 65 25.14 -2.96 -10.76
N GLU A 66 24.88 -4.13 -10.19
CA GLU A 66 25.88 -4.99 -9.53
C GLU A 66 27.02 -5.37 -10.51
N ARG A 67 26.70 -5.78 -11.73
CA ARG A 67 27.71 -6.12 -12.75
C ARG A 67 28.49 -4.89 -13.24
N LYS A 68 27.87 -3.72 -13.29
CA LYS A 68 28.48 -2.49 -13.83
C LYS A 68 29.35 -1.78 -12.80
N PHE A 69 28.94 -1.77 -11.55
CA PHE A 69 29.52 -0.93 -10.50
C PHE A 69 30.01 -1.72 -9.28
N GLY A 70 29.54 -2.94 -9.10
CA GLY A 70 29.88 -3.78 -7.96
C GLY A 70 31.24 -4.47 -8.11
N SER A 71 31.84 -4.76 -6.98
CA SER A 71 32.98 -5.68 -6.86
C SER A 71 32.46 -7.13 -6.70
N GLN A 72 33.36 -8.10 -6.82
CA GLN A 72 32.98 -9.51 -6.63
C GLN A 72 32.41 -9.74 -5.23
N GLY A 73 31.21 -10.32 -5.15
CA GLY A 73 30.51 -10.59 -3.89
C GLY A 73 29.70 -9.44 -3.33
N GLU A 74 29.59 -8.31 -4.03
CA GLU A 74 28.68 -7.22 -3.65
C GLU A 74 27.28 -7.39 -4.27
N ARG A 75 26.28 -6.94 -3.52
CA ARG A 75 24.89 -6.77 -3.92
C ARG A 75 24.52 -5.29 -3.81
N CYS A 76 23.35 -4.91 -4.35
CA CYS A 76 22.89 -3.53 -4.21
C CYS A 76 21.40 -3.40 -3.86
N MET A 77 21.07 -2.21 -3.32
CA MET A 77 19.72 -1.65 -3.24
C MET A 77 19.67 -0.36 -4.04
N LEU A 78 18.47 -0.06 -4.60
CA LEU A 78 18.25 1.06 -5.51
C LEU A 78 17.26 2.06 -4.92
N PHE A 79 17.63 3.35 -4.96
CA PHE A 79 16.84 4.45 -4.41
C PHE A 79 16.72 5.59 -5.40
N SER A 80 15.67 6.41 -5.23
CA SER A 80 15.37 7.56 -6.11
C SER A 80 16.10 8.85 -5.68
N SER A 81 16.69 8.89 -4.48
CA SER A 81 17.42 10.06 -4.00
C SER A 81 18.67 9.72 -3.21
N LYS A 82 19.60 10.66 -3.20
CA LYS A 82 20.83 10.60 -2.42
C LYS A 82 20.53 10.50 -0.91
N LYS A 83 19.59 11.30 -0.43
CA LYS A 83 19.18 11.33 0.99
C LYS A 83 18.72 9.96 1.45
N THR A 84 17.86 9.30 0.68
CA THR A 84 17.37 7.95 1.02
C THR A 84 18.49 6.90 0.98
N ALA A 85 19.41 7.01 0.01
CA ALA A 85 20.57 6.12 -0.06
C ALA A 85 21.52 6.31 1.14
N GLU A 86 21.70 7.55 1.59
CA GLU A 86 22.45 7.87 2.81
C GLU A 86 21.80 7.30 4.08
N PHE A 87 20.48 7.40 4.21
CA PHE A 87 19.74 6.73 5.31
C PHE A 87 19.94 5.22 5.29
N CYS A 88 19.93 4.60 4.11
CA CYS A 88 20.19 3.16 4.00
C CYS A 88 21.62 2.82 4.46
N ARG A 89 22.62 3.57 4.01
CA ARG A 89 24.02 3.40 4.44
C ARG A 89 24.17 3.54 5.94
N GLU A 90 23.61 4.59 6.53
CA GLU A 90 23.65 4.83 7.97
C GLU A 90 22.98 3.70 8.75
N PHE A 91 21.79 3.28 8.30
CA PHE A 91 21.11 2.15 8.91
C PHE A 91 21.94 0.87 8.88
N MET A 92 22.54 0.53 7.73
CA MET A 92 23.37 -0.66 7.60
C MET A 92 24.62 -0.61 8.47
N THR A 93 25.24 0.57 8.58
CA THR A 93 26.41 0.79 9.43
C THR A 93 26.05 0.61 10.92
N ASN A 94 24.96 1.21 11.36
CA ASN A 94 24.51 1.18 12.76
C ASN A 94 23.96 -0.18 13.19
N HIS A 95 23.47 -1.01 12.25
CA HIS A 95 22.96 -2.36 12.50
C HIS A 95 23.93 -3.46 12.07
N SER A 96 25.21 -3.13 11.95
CA SER A 96 26.25 -4.11 11.63
C SER A 96 26.36 -5.15 12.76
N PRO A 97 26.54 -6.44 12.41
CA PRO A 97 26.67 -7.51 13.41
C PRO A 97 27.89 -7.30 14.34
N ASN A 98 28.92 -6.65 13.83
CA ASN A 98 30.09 -6.25 14.61
C ASN A 98 30.24 -4.71 14.57
N PRO A 99 29.94 -3.99 15.66
CA PRO A 99 30.11 -2.54 15.72
C PRO A 99 31.55 -2.04 15.54
N GLN A 100 32.56 -2.89 15.85
CA GLN A 100 33.98 -2.55 15.68
C GLN A 100 34.45 -2.71 14.21
N SER A 101 33.67 -3.40 13.38
CA SER A 101 33.94 -3.56 11.96
C SER A 101 32.62 -3.40 11.21
N PRO A 102 32.15 -2.16 11.02
CA PRO A 102 30.86 -1.92 10.37
C PRO A 102 30.87 -2.40 8.93
N VAL A 103 29.69 -2.80 8.44
CA VAL A 103 29.47 -3.24 7.05
C VAL A 103 29.99 -2.17 6.11
N PRO A 104 30.93 -2.47 5.19
CA PRO A 104 31.38 -1.50 4.19
C PRO A 104 30.26 -1.24 3.19
N VAL A 105 29.83 0.02 3.08
CA VAL A 105 28.77 0.45 2.18
C VAL A 105 29.26 1.58 1.27
N ARG A 106 29.09 1.37 -0.05
CA ARG A 106 29.47 2.35 -1.07
C ARG A 106 28.22 2.93 -1.72
N LEU A 107 28.22 4.23 -2.02
CA LEU A 107 27.16 4.92 -2.74
C LEU A 107 27.65 5.29 -4.13
N ILE A 108 26.81 5.05 -5.15
CA ILE A 108 27.05 5.46 -6.53
C ILE A 108 25.82 6.21 -7.02
N GLU A 109 26.04 7.37 -7.61
CA GLU A 109 25.04 8.14 -8.32
C GLU A 109 25.12 7.79 -9.81
N PHE A 110 24.02 7.37 -10.39
CA PHE A 110 23.93 6.98 -11.78
C PHE A 110 22.69 7.61 -12.42
N VAL A 111 22.90 8.31 -13.52
CA VAL A 111 21.83 9.00 -14.24
C VAL A 111 21.48 8.20 -15.50
N VAL A 112 20.21 7.85 -15.64
CA VAL A 112 19.68 7.14 -16.80
C VAL A 112 18.93 8.14 -17.67
N CYS A 113 19.54 8.56 -18.77
CA CYS A 113 18.96 9.50 -19.73
C CYS A 113 18.36 8.77 -20.94
N PRO A 114 17.34 9.33 -21.58
CA PRO A 114 16.86 8.84 -22.88
C PRO A 114 17.90 9.11 -23.96
N ASP A 115 17.96 8.24 -24.98
CA ASP A 115 18.75 8.53 -26.17
C ASP A 115 18.14 9.72 -26.93
N GLU A 116 18.98 10.69 -27.31
CA GLU A 116 18.56 11.94 -27.97
C GLU A 116 17.77 11.71 -29.29
N ILE A 117 17.87 10.50 -29.89
CA ILE A 117 17.33 10.17 -31.21
C ILE A 117 15.89 9.64 -31.12
N THR A 118 15.45 9.06 -30.00
CA THR A 118 14.22 8.25 -29.95
C THR A 118 13.02 8.87 -29.24
N ALA A 119 13.21 9.94 -28.46
CA ALA A 119 12.10 10.49 -27.69
C ALA A 119 12.15 12.03 -27.48
N PRO A 120 11.70 12.83 -28.45
CA PRO A 120 11.66 14.30 -28.29
C PRO A 120 10.74 14.79 -27.17
N SER A 121 9.78 13.98 -26.71
CA SER A 121 8.78 14.37 -25.71
C SER A 121 9.11 13.97 -24.27
N ASP A 122 10.11 13.11 -24.05
CA ASP A 122 10.46 12.58 -22.71
C ASP A 122 11.96 12.74 -22.42
N SER A 123 12.37 13.98 -22.27
CA SER A 123 13.79 14.35 -22.07
C SER A 123 14.30 14.25 -20.63
N ARG A 124 13.45 13.88 -19.66
CA ARG A 124 13.88 13.84 -18.24
C ARG A 124 14.74 12.60 -17.97
N CYS A 125 15.93 12.83 -17.42
CA CYS A 125 16.75 11.77 -16.88
C CYS A 125 16.17 11.24 -15.57
N ILE A 126 16.52 10.00 -15.21
CA ILE A 126 16.16 9.36 -13.95
C ILE A 126 17.44 9.24 -13.12
N ASP A 127 17.43 9.87 -11.96
CA ASP A 127 18.50 9.72 -10.98
C ASP A 127 18.32 8.39 -10.24
N LEU A 128 19.37 7.58 -10.23
CA LEU A 128 19.40 6.29 -9.56
C LEU A 128 20.57 6.27 -8.57
N HIS A 129 20.23 6.14 -7.29
CA HIS A 129 21.21 6.06 -6.21
C HIS A 129 21.39 4.60 -5.79
N ILE A 130 22.59 4.06 -6.01
CA ILE A 130 22.91 2.66 -5.84
C ILE A 130 23.72 2.51 -4.55
N VAL A 131 23.19 1.74 -3.61
CA VAL A 131 23.84 1.38 -2.35
C VAL A 131 24.43 -0.02 -2.52
N LEU A 132 25.76 -0.12 -2.58
CA LEU A 132 26.52 -1.36 -2.73
C LEU A 132 27.06 -1.84 -1.39
N PHE A 133 26.96 -3.15 -1.13
CA PHE A 133 27.36 -3.78 0.11
C PHE A 133 27.66 -5.26 -0.08
N PRO A 134 28.41 -5.93 0.82
CA PRO A 134 28.66 -7.38 0.77
C PRO A 134 27.36 -8.17 0.76
N ALA A 135 27.32 -9.28 0.02
CA ALA A 135 26.11 -10.07 -0.20
C ALA A 135 25.48 -10.62 1.09
N ASP A 136 26.29 -10.94 2.10
CA ASP A 136 25.86 -11.39 3.43
C ASP A 136 25.13 -10.31 4.23
N ALA A 137 25.35 -9.03 3.92
CA ALA A 137 24.66 -7.89 4.52
C ALA A 137 23.29 -7.59 3.89
N PHE A 138 22.88 -8.31 2.82
CA PHE A 138 21.59 -8.12 2.15
C PHE A 138 20.38 -8.15 3.10
N PRO A 139 20.31 -9.02 4.13
CA PRO A 139 19.20 -9.02 5.07
C PRO A 139 19.05 -7.68 5.83
N ILE A 140 20.15 -6.97 6.11
CA ILE A 140 20.11 -5.66 6.78
C ILE A 140 19.53 -4.60 5.83
N ALA A 141 20.04 -4.54 4.59
CA ALA A 141 19.53 -3.64 3.57
C ALA A 141 18.04 -3.91 3.25
N LYS A 142 17.63 -5.20 3.22
CA LYS A 142 16.23 -5.58 3.02
C LYS A 142 15.34 -5.09 4.17
N LYS A 143 15.80 -5.13 5.43
CA LYS A 143 15.07 -4.57 6.57
C LYS A 143 14.86 -3.07 6.43
N PHE A 144 15.88 -2.31 6.03
CA PHE A 144 15.74 -0.89 5.72
C PHE A 144 14.63 -0.67 4.70
N TRP A 145 14.71 -1.34 3.55
CA TRP A 145 13.72 -1.25 2.48
C TRP A 145 12.30 -1.61 2.97
N GLN A 146 12.13 -2.67 3.77
CA GLN A 146 10.84 -3.09 4.30
C GLN A 146 10.23 -2.05 5.26
N HIS A 147 11.03 -1.54 6.20
CA HIS A 147 10.53 -0.61 7.22
C HIS A 147 10.26 0.78 6.63
N THR A 148 11.11 1.27 5.75
CA THR A 148 10.98 2.63 5.21
C THR A 148 10.11 2.72 3.96
N GLY A 149 10.00 1.65 3.19
CA GLY A 149 9.26 1.63 1.92
C GLY A 149 9.80 2.59 0.84
N MET A 150 11.04 3.07 0.96
CA MET A 150 11.60 4.14 0.12
C MET A 150 12.39 3.65 -1.11
N GLY A 151 12.40 2.35 -1.42
CA GLY A 151 13.03 1.84 -2.65
C GLY A 151 12.34 2.33 -3.91
N ILE A 152 13.00 2.20 -5.05
CA ILE A 152 12.39 2.54 -6.35
C ILE A 152 11.17 1.66 -6.64
N SER A 153 10.21 2.20 -7.40
CA SER A 153 9.05 1.43 -7.85
C SER A 153 9.39 0.50 -9.02
N SER A 154 8.51 -0.46 -9.30
CA SER A 154 8.65 -1.34 -10.46
C SER A 154 8.54 -0.56 -11.78
N ARG A 155 7.75 0.54 -11.84
CA ARG A 155 7.69 1.44 -13.00
C ARG A 155 9.00 2.16 -13.21
N THR A 156 9.60 2.73 -12.16
CA THR A 156 10.94 3.32 -12.22
C THR A 156 11.95 2.32 -12.80
N ALA A 157 11.93 1.09 -12.32
CA ALA A 157 12.84 0.05 -12.79
C ALA A 157 12.62 -0.31 -14.27
N VAL A 158 11.36 -0.46 -14.70
CA VAL A 158 11.03 -0.73 -16.11
C VAL A 158 11.48 0.43 -16.99
N ARG A 159 11.25 1.68 -16.57
CA ARG A 159 11.69 2.86 -17.30
C ARG A 159 13.21 2.91 -17.48
N CYS A 160 13.96 2.63 -16.41
CA CYS A 160 15.42 2.53 -16.50
C CYS A 160 15.86 1.41 -17.44
N LEU A 161 15.25 0.21 -17.34
CA LEU A 161 15.60 -0.93 -18.17
C LEU A 161 15.34 -0.67 -19.65
N THR A 162 14.22 -0.03 -20.00
CA THR A 162 13.89 0.33 -21.39
C THR A 162 14.98 1.24 -21.96
N ARG A 163 15.36 2.30 -21.25
CA ARG A 163 16.39 3.24 -21.70
C ARG A 163 17.79 2.63 -21.77
N MET A 164 18.10 1.67 -20.90
CA MET A 164 19.41 0.98 -20.91
C MET A 164 19.50 -0.11 -21.97
N SER A 165 18.35 -0.63 -22.47
CA SER A 165 18.33 -1.68 -23.49
C SER A 165 18.61 -1.13 -24.90
N ASP A 166 18.34 0.15 -25.12
CA ASP A 166 18.54 0.83 -26.40
C ASP A 166 20.02 1.28 -26.60
N SER A 167 20.89 1.06 -25.62
CA SER A 167 22.34 1.30 -25.78
C SER A 167 22.96 0.20 -26.65
N PRO A 168 23.61 0.52 -27.77
CA PRO A 168 24.22 -0.48 -28.63
C PRO A 168 25.31 -1.22 -27.88
N THR A 169 25.16 -2.54 -27.79
CA THR A 169 26.23 -3.43 -27.33
C THR A 169 27.49 -3.16 -28.13
N SER A 170 28.62 -3.00 -27.43
CA SER A 170 29.99 -2.77 -27.87
C SER A 170 30.34 -3.13 -29.33
N PRO A 171 31.21 -2.37 -29.99
CA PRO A 171 31.52 -2.58 -31.40
C PRO A 171 32.19 -3.93 -31.61
N THR A 172 31.46 -4.85 -32.20
CA THR A 172 32.08 -5.98 -32.88
C THR A 172 32.99 -5.41 -33.98
N LYS A 173 34.27 -5.83 -33.95
CA LYS A 173 35.28 -5.51 -34.97
C LYS A 173 34.65 -5.58 -36.36
N ARG A 174 34.67 -4.44 -37.05
CA ARG A 174 34.38 -4.41 -38.48
C ARG A 174 35.56 -5.05 -39.22
N ASP A 175 35.37 -6.24 -39.71
CA ASP A 175 36.15 -6.75 -40.84
C ASP A 175 35.61 -6.08 -42.10
N HIS A 176 36.43 -5.31 -42.75
CA HIS A 176 36.17 -4.72 -44.05
C HIS A 176 36.29 -5.81 -45.15
N PRO A 177 35.33 -5.89 -46.09
CA PRO A 177 35.63 -6.35 -47.42
C PRO A 177 35.69 -5.17 -48.40
N PRO A 178 36.41 -5.30 -49.52
CA PRO A 178 36.84 -4.18 -50.35
C PRO A 178 35.79 -3.70 -51.33
N ALA A 179 35.96 -2.46 -51.77
CA ALA A 179 35.15 -1.73 -52.71
C ALA A 179 35.12 -2.35 -54.13
N LEU A 180 33.96 -2.36 -54.77
CA LEU A 180 33.85 -2.37 -56.24
C LEU A 180 32.58 -1.61 -56.70
N ASN A 181 32.88 -0.62 -57.47
CA ASN A 181 32.24 0.26 -58.42
C ASN A 181 30.83 0.01 -59.03
N ARG A 182 30.09 1.16 -59.10
CA ARG A 182 29.32 1.73 -60.24
C ARG A 182 28.01 1.04 -60.62
N LEU A 183 26.95 1.70 -61.06
CA LEU A 183 26.48 3.02 -61.46
C LEU A 183 24.93 2.97 -61.52
N PRO A 184 24.17 4.09 -61.76
CA PRO A 184 22.78 4.22 -61.40
C PRO A 184 21.81 3.92 -62.57
N SER A 185 20.57 3.56 -62.27
CA SER A 185 19.47 3.68 -63.22
C SER A 185 18.14 3.96 -62.53
N LYS A 186 17.37 4.77 -63.24
CA LYS A 186 16.18 5.53 -62.93
C LYS A 186 14.90 4.70 -62.66
N PRO A 187 13.80 5.34 -62.26
CA PRO A 187 12.64 4.76 -61.63
C PRO A 187 11.59 4.23 -62.60
N GLN A 188 10.83 3.22 -62.21
CA GLN A 188 9.54 2.93 -62.84
C GLN A 188 8.47 2.60 -61.81
N ASN A 189 7.45 3.44 -61.81
CA ASN A 189 6.12 3.14 -61.27
C ASN A 189 5.53 1.89 -61.87
N ARG A 190 4.87 1.06 -61.04
CA ARG A 190 3.61 0.40 -61.43
C ARG A 190 2.93 -0.25 -60.24
N HIS A 191 1.69 0.17 -59.99
CA HIS A 191 0.67 -0.52 -59.23
C HIS A 191 0.41 -1.91 -59.79
N TYR A 192 0.40 -2.95 -58.92
CA TYR A 192 -0.51 -4.08 -59.02
C TYR A 192 -0.71 -4.71 -57.65
N VAL A 193 -1.97 -4.70 -57.19
CA VAL A 193 -2.46 -5.41 -56.04
C VAL A 193 -2.56 -6.89 -56.38
N VAL A 194 -1.80 -7.73 -55.70
CA VAL A 194 -2.06 -9.17 -55.66
C VAL A 194 -2.62 -9.46 -54.25
N LYS A 195 -3.89 -9.82 -54.18
CA LYS A 195 -4.54 -10.34 -52.98
C LYS A 195 -3.96 -11.73 -52.70
N SER A 196 -3.17 -11.85 -51.65
CA SER A 196 -2.90 -13.14 -51.00
C SER A 196 -4.05 -13.50 -50.08
N PRO A 197 -4.41 -14.79 -49.93
CA PRO A 197 -5.44 -15.19 -48.98
C PRO A 197 -5.02 -14.91 -47.54
N PRO A 198 -5.98 -14.66 -46.62
CA PRO A 198 -5.66 -14.35 -45.24
C PRO A 198 -4.96 -15.54 -44.56
N PRO A 199 -3.92 -15.32 -43.77
CA PRO A 199 -3.35 -16.36 -42.94
C PRO A 199 -4.37 -16.79 -41.89
N ILE A 200 -4.40 -18.07 -41.62
CA ILE A 200 -5.14 -18.70 -40.53
C ILE A 200 -4.77 -17.98 -39.22
N PRO A 201 -5.74 -17.56 -38.39
CA PRO A 201 -5.43 -16.93 -37.10
C PRO A 201 -4.62 -17.89 -36.25
N ARG A 202 -3.35 -17.54 -35.96
CA ARG A 202 -2.69 -18.04 -34.77
C ARG A 202 -3.52 -17.49 -33.59
N GLU A 203 -3.73 -18.31 -32.58
CA GLU A 203 -4.28 -17.91 -31.30
C GLU A 203 -3.56 -16.62 -30.86
N GLU A 204 -4.19 -15.48 -31.06
CA GLU A 204 -3.74 -14.21 -30.51
C GLU A 204 -3.90 -14.36 -29.00
N GLU A 205 -2.78 -14.30 -28.28
CA GLU A 205 -2.79 -14.01 -26.87
C GLU A 205 -3.72 -12.81 -26.67
N VAL A 206 -4.79 -13.01 -25.91
CA VAL A 206 -5.73 -11.95 -25.53
C VAL A 206 -4.95 -10.98 -24.66
N GLU A 207 -4.34 -9.97 -25.28
CA GLU A 207 -3.78 -8.84 -24.55
C GLU A 207 -4.91 -8.22 -23.72
N ASP A 208 -4.76 -8.23 -22.40
CA ASP A 208 -5.72 -7.69 -21.46
C ASP A 208 -6.00 -6.21 -21.80
N VAL A 209 -7.26 -5.84 -21.85
CA VAL A 209 -7.73 -4.47 -22.11
C VAL A 209 -7.05 -3.47 -21.17
N ASN A 210 -6.74 -3.86 -19.94
CA ASN A 210 -6.03 -3.02 -18.98
C ASN A 210 -4.55 -2.84 -19.35
N SER A 211 -3.87 -3.89 -19.81
CA SER A 211 -2.49 -3.82 -20.32
C SER A 211 -2.45 -2.95 -21.58
N TYR A 212 -3.41 -3.12 -22.47
CA TYR A 212 -3.55 -2.31 -23.67
C TYR A 212 -3.82 -0.83 -23.37
N LEU A 213 -4.68 -0.53 -22.39
CA LEU A 213 -4.93 0.83 -21.93
C LEU A 213 -3.69 1.42 -21.25
N GLU A 214 -2.99 0.64 -20.43
CA GLU A 214 -1.77 1.07 -19.75
C GLU A 214 -0.64 1.31 -20.77
N GLU A 215 -0.47 0.44 -21.76
CA GLU A 215 0.51 0.61 -22.83
C GLU A 215 0.18 1.78 -23.75
N ARG A 216 -1.08 1.95 -24.13
CA ARG A 216 -1.48 2.96 -25.11
C ARG A 216 -1.62 4.37 -24.51
N TYR A 217 -2.09 4.48 -23.28
CA TYR A 217 -2.32 5.77 -22.61
C TYR A 217 -1.29 6.10 -21.54
N GLY A 218 -0.75 5.12 -20.84
CA GLY A 218 0.26 5.30 -19.80
C GLY A 218 1.62 5.72 -20.35
N ARG A 219 2.09 5.09 -21.43
CA ARG A 219 3.39 5.42 -22.06
C ARG A 219 3.40 6.76 -22.79
N ASN A 220 2.25 7.28 -23.17
CA ASN A 220 2.13 8.53 -23.91
C ASN A 220 1.66 9.72 -23.06
N LEU A 221 1.50 9.54 -21.73
CA LEU A 221 1.21 10.67 -20.84
C LEU A 221 2.46 11.53 -20.73
N PRO A 222 2.40 12.82 -21.16
CA PRO A 222 3.53 13.71 -20.99
C PRO A 222 3.86 13.83 -19.49
N LEU A 223 5.09 13.56 -19.10
CA LEU A 223 5.56 13.70 -17.71
C LEU A 223 5.39 15.14 -17.17
N GLY A 224 5.15 16.12 -18.04
CA GLY A 224 4.75 17.47 -17.68
C GLY A 224 3.49 17.55 -16.80
N TYR A 225 2.63 16.54 -16.85
CA TYR A 225 1.42 16.47 -16.01
C TYR A 225 1.67 15.93 -14.59
N ALA A 226 2.86 15.42 -14.26
CA ALA A 226 3.12 14.83 -12.95
C ALA A 226 2.96 15.86 -11.81
N ALA A 227 3.43 17.09 -12.00
CA ALA A 227 3.26 18.15 -11.01
C ALA A 227 1.77 18.48 -10.78
N ALA A 228 0.97 18.53 -11.85
CA ALA A 228 -0.48 18.73 -11.77
C ALA A 228 -1.17 17.54 -11.09
N ALA A 229 -0.77 16.31 -11.41
CA ALA A 229 -1.27 15.10 -10.76
C ALA A 229 -0.97 15.08 -9.24
N LYS A 230 0.28 15.37 -8.85
CA LYS A 230 0.67 15.49 -7.43
C LYS A 230 -0.12 16.59 -6.71
N ARG A 231 -0.37 17.73 -7.37
CA ARG A 231 -1.21 18.79 -6.82
C ARG A 231 -2.66 18.34 -6.65
N ALA A 232 -3.25 17.71 -7.68
CA ALA A 232 -4.62 17.19 -7.60
C ALA A 232 -4.78 16.13 -6.50
N LEU A 233 -3.80 15.24 -6.33
CA LEU A 233 -3.77 14.28 -5.23
C LEU A 233 -3.76 14.98 -3.86
N ARG A 234 -2.89 15.99 -3.67
CA ARG A 234 -2.83 16.73 -2.41
C ARG A 234 -4.15 17.44 -2.11
N ARG A 235 -4.78 18.09 -3.10
CA ARG A 235 -6.09 18.74 -2.97
C ARG A 235 -7.21 17.75 -2.62
N ARG A 236 -7.21 16.57 -3.27
CA ARG A 236 -8.17 15.49 -2.98
C ARG A 236 -8.01 14.97 -1.56
N ILE A 237 -6.78 14.71 -1.11
CA ILE A 237 -6.47 14.22 0.24
C ILE A 237 -6.75 15.30 1.30
N ALA A 238 -6.48 16.57 0.99
CA ALA A 238 -6.86 17.70 1.85
C ALA A 238 -8.38 17.88 1.96
N GLY A 239 -9.16 17.26 1.08
CA GLY A 239 -10.62 17.34 1.08
C GLY A 239 -11.17 18.70 0.62
N VAL A 240 -10.41 19.47 -0.16
CA VAL A 240 -10.77 20.83 -0.60
C VAL A 240 -11.39 20.89 -2.00
N LEU A 241 -11.44 19.78 -2.76
CA LEU A 241 -12.03 19.72 -4.09
C LEU A 241 -13.56 19.65 -4.01
N VAL A 242 -14.27 20.71 -4.45
CA VAL A 242 -15.74 20.78 -4.44
C VAL A 242 -16.35 19.77 -5.39
N HIS A 243 -15.76 19.53 -6.56
CA HIS A 243 -16.26 18.57 -7.55
C HIS A 243 -16.14 17.10 -7.11
N ASP A 244 -15.16 16.76 -6.29
CA ASP A 244 -15.06 15.41 -5.70
C ASP A 244 -16.21 15.12 -4.72
N GLN A 245 -16.95 16.15 -4.30
CA GLN A 245 -18.10 16.04 -3.42
C GLN A 245 -19.42 15.88 -4.18
N CYS A 246 -19.43 16.12 -5.51
CA CYS A 246 -20.62 16.02 -6.34
C CYS A 246 -20.72 14.66 -7.04
N ASN A 247 -21.83 13.95 -6.83
CA ASN A 247 -22.10 12.61 -7.41
C ASN A 247 -22.44 12.61 -8.92
N ASN A 248 -22.08 13.63 -9.70
CA ASN A 248 -22.44 13.75 -11.11
C ASN A 248 -21.50 12.99 -12.04
N ILE A 249 -22.06 12.01 -12.72
CA ILE A 249 -21.39 11.01 -13.59
C ILE A 249 -20.75 11.61 -14.85
N GLN A 250 -21.13 12.80 -15.27
CA GLN A 250 -20.73 13.35 -16.57
C GLN A 250 -19.37 14.07 -16.61
N ASP A 251 -18.79 14.42 -15.47
CA ASP A 251 -17.54 15.21 -15.40
C ASP A 251 -16.25 14.39 -15.26
N THR A 252 -16.33 13.07 -15.08
CA THR A 252 -15.13 12.23 -14.87
C THR A 252 -14.32 11.92 -16.12
N GLN A 253 -14.79 12.31 -17.32
CA GLN A 253 -14.11 12.00 -18.59
C GLN A 253 -13.22 13.13 -19.14
N ARG A 254 -13.24 14.32 -18.57
CA ARG A 254 -12.33 15.39 -18.99
C ARG A 254 -11.04 15.34 -18.19
N LEU A 255 -9.94 15.03 -18.87
CA LEU A 255 -8.60 15.31 -18.37
C LEU A 255 -8.53 16.82 -18.06
N PRO A 256 -7.98 17.24 -16.90
CA PRO A 256 -7.63 18.65 -16.73
C PRO A 256 -6.66 19.02 -17.84
N GLU A 257 -7.01 19.99 -18.65
CA GLU A 257 -6.09 20.56 -19.62
C GLU A 257 -4.86 21.10 -18.88
N ALA A 258 -3.69 20.93 -19.48
CA ALA A 258 -2.43 21.35 -18.92
C ALA A 258 -2.46 22.87 -18.67
N GLY A 259 -2.66 23.29 -17.44
CA GLY A 259 -2.73 24.71 -17.04
C GLY A 259 -3.93 25.10 -16.17
N GLY A 260 -4.87 24.18 -15.90
CA GLY A 260 -6.09 24.50 -15.16
C GLY A 260 -5.88 24.77 -13.67
N ASP A 261 -5.69 26.02 -13.31
CA ASP A 261 -5.95 26.57 -11.95
C ASP A 261 -7.48 26.65 -11.65
N GLU A 262 -8.31 26.03 -12.48
CA GLU A 262 -9.77 26.16 -12.49
C GLU A 262 -10.50 25.17 -11.56
N ALA A 263 -9.78 24.39 -10.74
CA ALA A 263 -10.44 23.55 -9.74
C ALA A 263 -11.12 24.46 -8.68
N VAL A 264 -12.44 24.33 -8.54
CA VAL A 264 -13.18 25.03 -7.49
C VAL A 264 -12.80 24.43 -6.14
N LEU A 265 -12.15 25.23 -5.29
CA LEU A 265 -11.75 24.84 -3.96
C LEU A 265 -12.74 25.36 -2.92
N GLY A 266 -13.00 24.54 -1.91
CA GLY A 266 -13.84 24.86 -0.75
C GLY A 266 -13.11 24.57 0.57
N PRO A 267 -13.81 24.76 1.71
CA PRO A 267 -13.28 24.36 3.01
C PRO A 267 -13.01 22.84 3.02
N SER A 268 -12.04 22.43 3.81
CA SER A 268 -11.67 21.02 3.91
C SER A 268 -12.78 20.16 4.52
N SER A 269 -13.05 19.01 3.92
CA SER A 269 -13.98 18.00 4.45
C SER A 269 -13.33 17.04 5.47
N ARG A 270 -12.11 17.38 5.97
CA ARG A 270 -11.35 16.52 6.89
C ARG A 270 -11.71 16.69 8.37
N GLY A 271 -12.81 17.43 8.69
CA GLY A 271 -13.17 17.80 10.05
C GLY A 271 -12.32 18.93 10.64
N VAL A 272 -11.38 19.47 9.87
CA VAL A 272 -10.54 20.63 10.17
C VAL A 272 -10.56 21.53 8.94
N GLU A 273 -11.30 22.64 8.99
CA GLU A 273 -11.66 23.44 7.82
C GLU A 273 -10.47 24.12 7.10
N ASN A 274 -9.41 24.47 7.85
CA ASN A 274 -8.25 25.19 7.34
C ASN A 274 -7.12 24.30 6.81
N VAL A 275 -7.37 23.00 6.63
CA VAL A 275 -6.42 22.12 5.93
C VAL A 275 -6.33 22.51 4.46
N THR A 276 -5.13 22.59 3.93
CA THR A 276 -4.84 22.93 2.53
C THR A 276 -3.99 21.86 1.86
N GLU A 277 -3.80 21.99 0.55
CA GLU A 277 -2.89 21.11 -0.20
C GLU A 277 -1.45 21.15 0.32
N ASP A 278 -1.05 22.24 0.99
CA ASP A 278 0.30 22.40 1.54
C ASP A 278 0.51 21.62 2.84
N ASP A 279 -0.56 21.14 3.47
CA ASP A 279 -0.49 20.28 4.66
C ASP A 279 -0.38 18.81 4.31
N VAL A 280 -0.42 18.47 3.01
CA VAL A 280 -0.37 17.11 2.49
C VAL A 280 0.95 16.83 1.81
N PHE A 281 1.63 15.78 2.26
CA PHE A 281 2.90 15.30 1.72
C PHE A 281 2.72 13.90 1.13
N LEU A 282 3.20 13.69 -0.11
CA LEU A 282 3.06 12.44 -0.83
C LEU A 282 4.35 11.61 -0.74
N TYR A 283 4.19 10.30 -0.59
CA TYR A 283 5.27 9.34 -0.44
C TYR A 283 5.10 8.15 -1.39
N PRO A 284 6.19 7.41 -1.73
CA PRO A 284 6.12 6.25 -2.63
C PRO A 284 5.25 5.12 -2.07
N THR A 285 5.12 5.01 -0.76
CA THR A 285 4.36 3.94 -0.08
C THR A 285 3.74 4.45 1.22
N GLY A 286 2.72 3.74 1.73
CA GLY A 286 2.19 3.99 3.09
C GLY A 286 3.25 3.82 4.18
N MET A 287 4.16 2.85 4.02
CA MET A 287 5.27 2.66 4.98
C MET A 287 6.20 3.87 5.05
N SER A 288 6.46 4.52 3.90
CA SER A 288 7.25 5.76 3.89
C SER A 288 6.56 6.87 4.67
N ALA A 289 5.23 6.99 4.54
CA ALA A 289 4.46 7.98 5.31
C ALA A 289 4.51 7.68 6.82
N ILE A 290 4.38 6.42 7.23
CA ILE A 290 4.45 6.00 8.64
C ILE A 290 5.86 6.25 9.20
N TRP A 291 6.89 5.85 8.47
CA TRP A 291 8.28 6.07 8.88
C TRP A 291 8.57 7.57 9.04
N TRP A 292 8.15 8.39 8.07
CA TRP A 292 8.34 9.84 8.12
C TRP A 292 7.56 10.50 9.26
N ALA A 293 6.36 10.02 9.59
CA ALA A 293 5.62 10.54 10.74
C ALA A 293 6.38 10.31 12.06
N HIS A 294 6.93 9.10 12.25
CA HIS A 294 7.75 8.79 13.42
C HIS A 294 9.09 9.55 13.42
N HIS A 295 9.79 9.60 12.27
CA HIS A 295 11.05 10.30 12.12
C HIS A 295 10.90 11.81 12.36
N LEU A 296 9.84 12.43 11.84
CA LEU A 296 9.52 13.83 12.08
C LEU A 296 9.32 14.13 13.57
N ALA A 297 8.66 13.25 14.28
CA ALA A 297 8.50 13.39 15.73
C ALA A 297 9.86 13.33 16.46
N LEU A 298 10.75 12.41 16.07
CA LEU A 298 12.11 12.31 16.62
C LEU A 298 12.97 13.55 16.33
N LEU A 299 12.75 14.21 15.19
CA LEU A 299 13.47 15.45 14.82
C LEU A 299 12.95 16.69 15.55
N THR A 300 11.68 16.69 15.95
CA THR A 300 11.02 17.90 16.48
C THR A 300 10.79 17.86 17.99
N ARG A 301 10.90 16.69 18.61
CA ARG A 301 10.55 16.49 20.02
C ARG A 301 11.69 15.82 20.78
N PRO A 302 11.73 15.94 22.12
CA PRO A 302 12.63 15.14 22.94
C PRO A 302 12.46 13.65 22.67
N GLN A 303 13.56 12.93 22.51
CA GLN A 303 13.53 11.50 22.21
C GLN A 303 13.04 10.71 23.43
N GLN A 304 11.85 10.15 23.31
CA GLN A 304 11.20 9.27 24.27
C GLN A 304 10.69 8.02 23.57
N LYS A 305 10.36 6.97 24.32
CA LYS A 305 9.67 5.80 23.76
C LYS A 305 8.31 6.22 23.17
N SER A 306 7.92 5.55 22.12
CA SER A 306 6.59 5.68 21.53
C SER A 306 5.59 4.72 22.18
N VAL A 307 4.31 4.91 21.90
CA VAL A 307 3.22 3.97 22.20
C VAL A 307 2.63 3.48 20.91
N CYS A 308 2.47 2.15 20.75
CA CYS A 308 1.62 1.54 19.74
C CYS A 308 0.31 1.11 20.41
N PHE A 309 -0.80 1.70 19.97
CA PHE A 309 -2.12 1.48 20.56
C PHE A 309 -3.03 0.74 19.59
N GLY A 310 -3.50 -0.43 19.96
CA GLY A 310 -4.20 -1.38 19.11
C GLY A 310 -3.24 -2.37 18.44
N PHE A 311 -3.83 -3.41 17.80
CA PHE A 311 -3.06 -4.35 16.99
C PHE A 311 -2.68 -3.69 15.68
N PRO A 312 -1.38 -3.46 15.41
CA PRO A 312 -0.95 -2.69 14.27
C PRO A 312 -0.65 -3.57 13.05
N TYR A 313 -0.52 -2.92 11.91
CA TYR A 313 0.21 -3.50 10.80
C TYR A 313 1.65 -3.84 11.23
N THR A 314 2.08 -5.06 10.94
CA THR A 314 3.28 -5.67 11.52
C THR A 314 4.51 -4.77 11.55
N ASP A 315 4.79 -4.03 10.46
CA ASP A 315 6.00 -3.22 10.41
C ASP A 315 5.82 -1.81 10.98
N SER A 316 4.61 -1.35 11.23
CA SER A 316 4.38 -0.10 11.98
C SER A 316 4.93 -0.24 13.41
N LEU A 317 4.64 -1.36 14.09
CA LEU A 317 5.22 -1.65 15.40
C LEU A 317 6.76 -1.73 15.33
N LYS A 318 7.31 -2.41 14.31
CA LYS A 318 8.76 -2.54 14.12
C LYS A 318 9.47 -1.19 13.89
N ILE A 319 8.80 -0.22 13.26
CA ILE A 319 9.31 1.15 13.15
C ILE A 319 9.43 1.77 14.53
N LEU A 320 8.36 1.73 15.34
CA LEU A 320 8.34 2.34 16.67
C LEU A 320 9.35 1.69 17.63
N GLU A 321 9.56 0.38 17.51
CA GLU A 321 10.51 -0.37 18.34
C GLU A 321 11.98 -0.11 17.99
N LYS A 322 12.30 0.04 16.69
CA LYS A 322 13.68 -0.08 16.19
C LYS A 322 14.29 1.21 15.65
N TRP A 323 13.47 2.24 15.41
CA TRP A 323 13.92 3.50 14.82
C TRP A 323 13.93 4.67 15.80
N GLY A 324 13.89 4.36 17.10
CA GLY A 324 13.91 5.32 18.19
C GLY A 324 14.22 4.64 19.52
N PRO A 325 13.91 5.26 20.66
CA PRO A 325 14.18 4.71 21.98
C PRO A 325 13.38 3.45 22.34
N GLY A 326 12.44 3.02 21.49
CA GLY A 326 11.60 1.85 21.68
C GLY A 326 10.11 2.18 21.76
N CYS A 327 9.30 1.16 22.10
CA CYS A 327 7.85 1.25 22.07
C CYS A 327 7.21 0.53 23.26
N TYR A 328 6.13 1.11 23.80
CA TYR A 328 5.17 0.43 24.66
C TYR A 328 4.00 -0.04 23.78
N HIS A 329 3.57 -1.29 23.93
CA HIS A 329 2.52 -1.88 23.10
C HIS A 329 1.27 -2.21 23.91
N PHE A 330 0.14 -1.63 23.54
CA PHE A 330 -1.21 -1.87 24.08
C PHE A 330 -2.08 -2.52 23.00
N GLY A 331 -1.92 -3.82 22.80
CA GLY A 331 -2.35 -4.50 21.57
C GLY A 331 -3.85 -4.78 21.45
N HIS A 332 -4.66 -4.65 22.49
CA HIS A 332 -6.12 -4.79 22.37
C HIS A 332 -6.79 -3.54 21.77
N GLY A 333 -6.24 -2.33 22.04
CA GLY A 333 -6.78 -1.07 21.54
C GLY A 333 -8.15 -0.71 22.13
N LEU A 334 -8.44 -1.17 23.34
CA LEU A 334 -9.70 -0.98 24.06
C LEU A 334 -9.56 0.10 25.15
N ASP A 335 -10.67 0.52 25.75
CA ASP A 335 -10.68 1.51 26.82
C ASP A 335 -9.88 1.05 28.05
N SER A 336 -9.83 -0.26 28.34
CA SER A 336 -8.96 -0.83 29.37
C SER A 336 -7.46 -0.59 29.10
N ASP A 337 -7.05 -0.55 27.84
CA ASP A 337 -5.68 -0.21 27.46
C ASP A 337 -5.41 1.28 27.66
N ILE A 338 -6.45 2.13 27.52
CA ILE A 338 -6.33 3.57 27.85
C ILE A 338 -6.14 3.75 29.37
N ASP A 339 -6.87 2.99 30.21
CA ASP A 339 -6.68 3.01 31.66
C ASP A 339 -5.25 2.59 32.05
N ALA A 340 -4.69 1.60 31.37
CA ALA A 340 -3.32 1.15 31.56
C ALA A 340 -2.29 2.19 31.07
N LEU A 341 -2.58 2.87 29.96
CA LEU A 341 -1.77 3.97 29.44
C LEU A 341 -1.76 5.16 30.42
N GLU A 342 -2.90 5.54 31.00
CA GLU A 342 -2.98 6.60 32.00
C GLU A 342 -2.05 6.33 33.18
N LYS A 343 -2.07 5.10 33.71
CA LYS A 343 -1.17 4.68 34.80
C LYS A 343 0.30 4.75 34.38
N LEU A 344 0.63 4.28 33.18
CA LEU A 344 1.99 4.37 32.66
C LEU A 344 2.48 5.83 32.57
N LEU A 345 1.63 6.74 32.08
CA LEU A 345 1.98 8.16 31.97
C LEU A 345 2.21 8.80 33.34
N GLU A 346 1.42 8.44 34.34
CA GLU A 346 1.60 8.87 35.74
C GLU A 346 2.90 8.32 36.35
N GLU A 347 3.25 7.06 36.11
CA GLU A 347 4.50 6.43 36.55
C GLU A 347 5.73 7.09 35.91
N LEU A 348 5.68 7.39 34.62
CA LEU A 348 6.78 8.02 33.88
C LEU A 348 7.00 9.49 34.27
N SER A 349 5.97 10.19 34.69
CA SER A 349 6.03 11.62 35.06
C SER A 349 5.01 11.98 36.12
N PRO A 350 5.23 11.62 37.38
CA PRO A 350 4.28 11.83 38.50
C PRO A 350 3.89 13.31 38.73
N ASN A 351 4.77 14.25 38.38
CA ASN A 351 4.57 15.70 38.50
C ASN A 351 4.65 16.41 37.16
N HIS A 352 4.12 15.78 36.11
CA HIS A 352 4.19 16.31 34.75
C HIS A 352 3.51 17.69 34.64
N SER A 353 4.21 18.63 34.02
CA SER A 353 3.65 19.92 33.57
C SER A 353 3.90 20.07 32.07
N LEU A 354 3.12 20.89 31.39
CA LEU A 354 3.27 21.13 29.95
C LEU A 354 4.60 21.80 29.57
N SER A 355 5.36 22.30 30.53
CA SER A 355 6.73 22.79 30.36
C SER A 355 7.81 21.71 30.48
N SER A 356 7.43 20.51 30.98
CA SER A 356 8.34 19.36 31.06
C SER A 356 8.39 18.62 29.72
N PRO A 357 9.47 17.84 29.44
CA PRO A 357 9.48 16.91 28.32
C PRO A 357 8.29 15.94 28.41
N PRO A 358 7.63 15.58 27.30
CA PRO A 358 6.53 14.63 27.33
C PRO A 358 7.02 13.24 27.80
N PRO A 359 6.18 12.47 28.52
CA PRO A 359 6.58 11.14 29.01
C PRO A 359 6.79 10.11 27.89
N ILE A 360 6.13 10.32 26.76
CA ILE A 360 6.28 9.52 25.54
C ILE A 360 6.41 10.44 24.32
N LEU A 361 6.98 9.92 23.21
CA LEU A 361 7.18 10.68 21.99
C LEU A 361 5.88 10.85 21.21
N ILE A 362 5.32 9.72 20.76
CA ILE A 362 4.05 9.64 20.02
C ILE A 362 3.20 8.49 20.54
N LEU A 363 1.90 8.60 20.33
CA LEU A 363 0.97 7.48 20.30
C LEU A 363 0.58 7.24 18.84
N PHE A 364 0.87 6.04 18.34
CA PHE A 364 0.47 5.58 17.01
C PHE A 364 -0.71 4.62 17.13
N THR A 365 -1.75 4.83 16.34
CA THR A 365 -2.91 3.93 16.25
C THR A 365 -3.47 3.88 14.84
N GLU A 366 -4.07 2.74 14.47
CA GLU A 366 -4.85 2.58 13.22
C GLU A 366 -6.33 2.80 13.52
N PHE A 367 -7.06 3.40 12.57
CA PHE A 367 -8.47 3.66 12.76
C PHE A 367 -9.32 3.30 11.52
N PRO A 368 -10.12 2.19 11.58
CA PRO A 368 -10.02 1.09 12.53
C PRO A 368 -8.76 0.25 12.30
N SER A 369 -8.39 -0.59 13.26
CA SER A 369 -7.21 -1.45 13.19
C SER A 369 -7.39 -2.61 12.20
N ASN A 370 -6.29 -3.18 11.71
CA ASN A 370 -6.27 -4.37 10.87
C ASN A 370 -5.59 -5.52 11.64
N PRO A 371 -6.20 -6.73 11.81
CA PRO A 371 -7.40 -7.22 11.10
C PRO A 371 -8.69 -7.20 11.91
N LEU A 372 -8.66 -6.81 13.19
CA LEU A 372 -9.83 -6.95 14.09
C LEU A 372 -10.81 -5.76 14.02
N LEU A 373 -10.54 -4.76 13.19
CA LEU A 373 -11.40 -3.61 12.94
C LEU A 373 -11.85 -2.87 14.23
N ARG A 374 -11.04 -2.95 15.29
CA ARG A 374 -11.26 -2.20 16.52
C ARG A 374 -10.90 -0.73 16.33
N SER A 375 -11.74 0.14 16.85
CA SER A 375 -11.56 1.60 16.80
C SER A 375 -11.22 2.11 18.20
N ALA A 376 -10.09 2.81 18.31
CA ALA A 376 -9.67 3.43 19.56
C ALA A 376 -10.60 4.60 19.93
N ASN A 377 -10.74 4.90 21.22
CA ASN A 377 -11.44 6.08 21.71
C ASN A 377 -10.55 7.33 21.50
N LEU A 378 -10.56 7.87 20.27
CA LEU A 378 -9.69 9.00 19.89
C LEU A 378 -9.93 10.28 20.74
N PRO A 379 -11.17 10.66 21.10
CA PRO A 379 -11.39 11.80 22.00
C PRO A 379 -10.69 11.65 23.34
N ARG A 380 -10.74 10.45 23.96
CA ARG A 380 -10.08 10.18 25.22
C ARG A 380 -8.56 10.20 25.09
N LEU A 381 -8.02 9.60 24.02
CA LEU A 381 -6.58 9.62 23.72
C LEU A 381 -6.09 11.06 23.46
N ARG A 382 -6.88 11.89 22.76
CA ARG A 382 -6.55 13.30 22.51
C ARG A 382 -6.48 14.09 23.83
N ALA A 383 -7.43 13.89 24.73
CA ALA A 383 -7.42 14.53 26.04
C ALA A 383 -6.16 14.19 26.85
N LEU A 384 -5.73 12.91 26.79
CA LEU A 384 -4.46 12.48 27.42
C LEU A 384 -3.25 13.14 26.78
N ALA A 385 -3.22 13.22 25.45
CA ALA A 385 -2.11 13.83 24.75
C ALA A 385 -2.04 15.36 25.02
N ASP A 386 -3.17 16.02 25.14
CA ASP A 386 -3.22 17.44 25.50
C ASP A 386 -2.72 17.70 26.92
N LYS A 387 -3.05 16.79 27.85
CA LYS A 387 -2.57 16.83 29.25
C LYS A 387 -1.07 16.56 29.35
N SER A 388 -0.55 15.58 28.59
CA SER A 388 0.81 15.05 28.74
C SER A 388 1.80 15.56 27.69
N GLY A 389 1.35 16.26 26.64
CA GLY A 389 2.19 16.92 25.66
C GLY A 389 2.82 16.01 24.59
N PHE A 390 2.36 14.76 24.41
CA PHE A 390 2.81 13.86 23.34
C PHE A 390 1.99 14.07 22.05
N LEU A 391 2.51 13.56 20.92
CA LEU A 391 1.82 13.61 19.64
C LEU A 391 0.94 12.38 19.40
N ILE A 392 -0.16 12.55 18.65
CA ILE A 392 -0.98 11.44 18.15
C ILE A 392 -0.77 11.32 16.64
N VAL A 393 -0.41 10.11 16.20
CA VAL A 393 -0.36 9.71 14.78
C VAL A 393 -1.44 8.67 14.53
N VAL A 394 -2.35 8.96 13.60
CA VAL A 394 -3.41 8.03 13.22
C VAL A 394 -3.19 7.55 11.78
N ASP A 395 -3.19 6.23 11.58
CA ASP A 395 -3.30 5.63 10.26
C ASP A 395 -4.77 5.39 9.90
N GLU A 396 -5.28 6.15 8.93
CA GLU A 396 -6.67 6.06 8.47
C GLU A 396 -6.84 5.18 7.22
N THR A 397 -5.84 4.37 6.86
CA THR A 397 -5.85 3.57 5.62
C THR A 397 -7.13 2.73 5.46
N ILE A 398 -7.62 2.14 6.53
CA ILE A 398 -8.83 1.29 6.53
C ILE A 398 -10.10 2.12 6.60
N GLY A 399 -10.18 3.07 7.55
CA GLY A 399 -11.34 3.94 7.72
C GLY A 399 -11.57 4.84 6.51
N ASN A 400 -10.51 5.37 5.99
CA ASN A 400 -10.41 6.39 4.95
C ASN A 400 -11.19 7.68 5.24
N PHE A 401 -10.77 8.79 4.67
CA PHE A 401 -11.35 10.11 4.97
C PHE A 401 -12.73 10.37 4.34
N VAL A 402 -13.33 9.40 3.67
CA VAL A 402 -14.74 9.47 3.23
C VAL A 402 -15.66 9.00 4.35
N ASN A 403 -15.26 7.95 5.07
CA ASN A 403 -16.08 7.35 6.12
C ASN A 403 -15.81 7.96 7.50
N VAL A 404 -14.56 8.35 7.78
CA VAL A 404 -14.15 8.81 9.11
C VAL A 404 -13.39 10.13 9.07
N SER A 405 -13.55 10.93 10.12
CA SER A 405 -12.89 12.21 10.33
C SER A 405 -12.02 12.12 11.58
N VAL A 406 -10.78 11.64 11.42
CA VAL A 406 -9.84 11.41 12.53
C VAL A 406 -8.87 12.56 12.76
N LEU A 407 -8.70 13.45 11.77
CA LEU A 407 -7.77 14.57 11.84
C LEU A 407 -8.00 15.52 13.04
N PRO A 408 -9.24 15.80 13.50
CA PRO A 408 -9.47 16.60 14.70
C PRO A 408 -8.81 16.07 15.96
N TYR A 409 -8.53 14.76 16.00
CA TYR A 409 -7.95 14.08 17.18
C TYR A 409 -6.45 13.77 17.02
N ALA A 410 -5.88 14.02 15.85
CA ALA A 410 -4.50 13.68 15.53
C ALA A 410 -3.66 14.93 15.26
N ASP A 411 -2.36 14.86 15.53
CA ASP A 411 -1.37 15.84 15.08
C ASP A 411 -0.91 15.53 13.66
N ILE A 412 -0.82 14.23 13.34
CA ILE A 412 -0.41 13.70 12.03
C ILE A 412 -1.38 12.57 11.65
N VAL A 413 -1.87 12.60 10.42
CA VAL A 413 -2.61 11.48 9.84
C VAL A 413 -1.82 10.90 8.69
N VAL A 414 -1.67 9.57 8.64
CA VAL A 414 -1.03 8.85 7.55
C VAL A 414 -2.02 7.93 6.86
N SER A 415 -1.77 7.65 5.58
CA SER A 415 -2.60 6.72 4.81
C SER A 415 -1.80 6.04 3.72
N SER A 416 -2.06 4.74 3.51
CA SER A 416 -1.60 4.01 2.34
C SER A 416 -2.55 4.26 1.16
N LEU A 417 -2.16 5.12 0.25
CA LEU A 417 -2.92 5.42 -0.97
C LEU A 417 -3.01 4.21 -1.92
N THR A 418 -2.14 3.24 -1.73
CA THR A 418 -2.10 1.94 -2.42
C THR A 418 -3.43 1.17 -2.33
N LYS A 419 -4.19 1.38 -1.24
CA LYS A 419 -5.39 0.62 -0.86
C LYS A 419 -6.64 1.21 -1.54
N VAL A 420 -7.72 1.39 -0.81
CA VAL A 420 -9.01 1.82 -1.37
C VAL A 420 -8.94 3.16 -2.12
N PHE A 421 -7.97 4.02 -1.82
CA PHE A 421 -7.80 5.27 -2.52
C PHE A 421 -7.44 5.05 -4.01
N SER A 422 -6.49 4.15 -4.31
CA SER A 422 -6.19 3.70 -5.68
C SER A 422 -7.24 2.70 -6.20
N GLY A 423 -7.45 1.62 -5.47
CA GLY A 423 -8.40 0.54 -5.78
C GLY A 423 -7.95 -0.48 -6.83
N ASP A 424 -7.06 -0.13 -7.75
CA ASP A 424 -6.75 -0.93 -8.95
C ASP A 424 -5.58 -1.92 -8.77
N SER A 425 -4.99 -1.98 -7.58
CA SER A 425 -3.90 -2.93 -7.26
C SER A 425 -2.66 -2.86 -8.17
N ASN A 426 -2.40 -1.71 -8.81
CA ASN A 426 -1.33 -1.53 -9.79
C ASN A 426 -0.36 -0.38 -9.50
N VAL A 427 -0.55 0.38 -8.42
CA VAL A 427 0.31 1.50 -8.02
C VAL A 427 0.39 1.61 -6.51
N MET A 428 1.56 1.94 -5.98
CA MET A 428 1.77 2.27 -4.58
C MET A 428 1.79 3.78 -4.36
N GLY A 429 1.43 4.18 -3.14
CA GLY A 429 1.54 5.55 -2.67
C GLY A 429 1.26 5.63 -1.17
N GLY A 430 1.66 6.74 -0.58
CA GLY A 430 1.36 7.11 0.80
C GLY A 430 1.12 8.59 0.93
N SER A 431 0.42 8.99 1.97
CA SER A 431 0.25 10.39 2.33
C SER A 431 0.46 10.61 3.82
N LEU A 432 0.93 11.81 4.15
CA LEU A 432 1.02 12.35 5.49
C LEU A 432 0.32 13.70 5.48
N VAL A 433 -0.62 13.90 6.40
CA VAL A 433 -1.38 15.15 6.57
C VAL A 433 -1.08 15.70 7.95
N LEU A 434 -0.64 16.96 8.01
CA LEU A 434 -0.47 17.69 9.28
C LEU A 434 -1.77 18.37 9.67
N ASN A 435 -2.10 18.34 10.96
CA ASN A 435 -3.23 19.09 11.50
C ASN A 435 -2.84 20.55 11.77
N PRO A 436 -3.34 21.53 10.99
CA PRO A 436 -2.96 22.93 11.17
C PRO A 436 -3.43 23.52 12.51
N ASN A 437 -4.40 22.91 13.19
CA ASN A 437 -4.85 23.29 14.52
C ASN A 437 -4.05 22.59 15.64
N GLY A 438 -3.14 21.68 15.28
CA GLY A 438 -2.32 20.97 16.25
C GLY A 438 -1.35 21.88 17.00
N ARG A 439 -1.19 21.68 18.29
CA ARG A 439 -0.29 22.45 19.16
C ARG A 439 1.14 22.55 18.63
N HIS A 440 1.63 21.51 17.97
CA HIS A 440 3.00 21.39 17.49
C HIS A 440 3.13 21.62 15.98
N TYR A 441 2.04 22.04 15.31
CA TYR A 441 1.98 22.18 13.85
C TYR A 441 3.14 23.01 13.28
N ALA A 442 3.42 24.18 13.82
CA ALA A 442 4.44 25.08 13.27
C ALA A 442 5.84 24.42 13.24
N ALA A 443 6.20 23.70 14.31
CA ALA A 443 7.47 22.97 14.39
C ALA A 443 7.51 21.78 13.44
N LEU A 444 6.44 20.97 13.41
CA LEU A 444 6.31 19.84 12.49
C LEU A 444 6.37 20.30 11.04
N LYS A 445 5.60 21.34 10.69
CA LYS A 445 5.54 21.87 9.33
C LYS A 445 6.88 22.40 8.84
N SER A 446 7.55 23.26 9.64
CA SER A 446 8.82 23.85 9.24
C SER A 446 9.94 22.79 9.11
N THR A 447 9.97 21.80 10.01
CA THR A 447 10.93 20.70 9.91
C THR A 447 10.63 19.82 8.70
N LEU A 448 9.37 19.47 8.47
CA LEU A 448 9.01 18.63 7.33
C LEU A 448 9.29 19.33 6.00
N GLN A 449 8.99 20.62 5.87
CA GLN A 449 9.32 21.38 4.66
C GLN A 449 10.83 21.42 4.35
N LYS A 450 11.68 21.47 5.39
CA LYS A 450 13.13 21.43 5.25
C LYS A 450 13.64 20.04 4.88
N GLU A 451 13.05 18.99 5.46
CA GLU A 451 13.54 17.63 5.35
C GLU A 451 12.85 16.82 4.25
N PHE A 452 11.72 17.28 3.74
CA PHE A 452 10.95 16.58 2.72
C PHE A 452 11.71 16.48 1.39
N ASP A 453 11.75 15.27 0.86
CA ASP A 453 12.29 14.94 -0.44
C ASP A 453 11.19 14.30 -1.28
N ASP A 454 10.80 14.93 -2.38
CA ASP A 454 9.75 14.40 -3.26
C ASP A 454 10.31 13.27 -4.14
N ILE A 455 10.37 12.09 -3.54
CA ILE A 455 10.81 10.86 -4.20
C ILE A 455 9.65 10.06 -4.83
N TYR A 456 8.43 10.62 -4.85
CA TYR A 456 7.30 9.94 -5.47
C TYR A 456 7.42 10.00 -6.99
N PHE A 457 7.62 8.84 -7.62
CA PHE A 457 7.89 8.75 -9.04
C PHE A 457 6.74 9.33 -9.88
N ASP A 458 7.07 10.12 -10.89
CA ASP A 458 6.12 10.90 -11.66
C ASP A 458 5.02 10.05 -12.32
N GLU A 459 5.38 8.91 -12.92
CA GLU A 459 4.39 8.00 -13.52
C GLU A 459 3.48 7.38 -12.45
N ASP A 460 4.03 6.97 -11.30
CA ASP A 460 3.21 6.45 -10.20
C ASP A 460 2.21 7.49 -9.70
N ALA A 461 2.61 8.77 -9.62
CA ALA A 461 1.72 9.86 -9.25
C ALA A 461 0.58 10.08 -10.25
N ILE A 462 0.87 9.98 -11.56
CA ILE A 462 -0.15 10.09 -12.63
C ILE A 462 -1.14 8.91 -12.54
N PHE A 463 -0.64 7.68 -12.36
CA PHE A 463 -1.50 6.51 -12.18
C PHE A 463 -2.36 6.62 -10.93
N MET A 464 -1.80 7.05 -9.81
CA MET A 464 -2.51 7.25 -8.55
C MET A 464 -3.61 8.31 -8.68
N GLU A 465 -3.32 9.43 -9.33
CA GLU A 465 -4.31 10.48 -9.57
C GLU A 465 -5.48 9.95 -10.39
N ARG A 466 -5.21 9.26 -11.49
CA ARG A 466 -6.24 8.68 -12.35
C ARG A 466 -7.11 7.66 -11.61
N ASN A 467 -6.50 6.73 -10.89
CA ASN A 467 -7.20 5.69 -10.14
C ASN A 467 -8.08 6.25 -9.02
N SER A 468 -7.69 7.37 -8.42
CA SER A 468 -8.41 7.97 -7.29
C SER A 468 -9.58 8.89 -7.66
N ARG A 469 -9.80 9.18 -8.95
CA ARG A 469 -10.85 10.13 -9.39
C ARG A 469 -12.26 9.72 -8.97
N ASN A 470 -12.58 8.43 -8.97
CA ASN A 470 -13.88 7.88 -8.58
C ASN A 470 -13.88 7.31 -7.14
N PHE A 471 -12.89 7.65 -6.33
CA PHE A 471 -12.66 7.09 -5.00
C PHE A 471 -13.91 7.15 -4.09
N ARG A 472 -14.55 8.31 -3.98
CA ARG A 472 -15.74 8.49 -3.13
C ARG A 472 -16.88 7.56 -3.53
N ARG A 473 -17.17 7.46 -4.84
CA ARG A 473 -18.21 6.57 -5.36
C ARG A 473 -17.89 5.09 -5.11
N ARG A 474 -16.64 4.68 -5.32
CA ARG A 474 -16.23 3.30 -5.01
C ARG A 474 -16.40 2.98 -3.53
N VAL A 475 -15.99 3.88 -2.65
CA VAL A 475 -16.14 3.70 -1.20
C VAL A 475 -17.61 3.51 -0.82
N GLN A 476 -18.53 4.27 -1.41
CA GLN A 476 -19.97 4.12 -1.18
C GLN A 476 -20.46 2.70 -1.53
N THR A 477 -20.19 2.24 -2.76
CA THR A 477 -20.58 0.88 -3.20
C THR A 477 -19.94 -0.20 -2.34
N ILE A 478 -18.65 -0.04 -2.02
CA ILE A 478 -17.92 -0.98 -1.15
C ILE A 478 -18.53 -1.05 0.25
N ASN A 479 -18.92 0.08 0.84
CA ASN A 479 -19.57 0.15 2.14
C ASN A 479 -20.88 -0.66 2.15
N GLU A 480 -21.73 -0.44 1.14
CA GLU A 480 -23.03 -1.10 1.01
C GLU A 480 -22.87 -2.62 0.83
N ASN A 481 -21.93 -3.03 0.00
CA ASN A 481 -21.63 -4.44 -0.23
C ASN A 481 -21.06 -5.12 1.01
N ALA A 482 -20.08 -4.48 1.67
CA ALA A 482 -19.46 -5.04 2.87
C ALA A 482 -20.45 -5.16 4.03
N GLU A 483 -21.31 -4.17 4.24
CA GLU A 483 -22.34 -4.24 5.28
C GLU A 483 -23.30 -5.40 5.03
N ALA A 484 -23.78 -5.58 3.79
CA ALA A 484 -24.67 -6.67 3.44
C ALA A 484 -24.03 -8.06 3.68
N VAL A 485 -22.77 -8.23 3.27
CA VAL A 485 -22.01 -9.48 3.51
C VAL A 485 -21.79 -9.73 4.99
N CYS A 486 -21.43 -8.70 5.76
CA CYS A 486 -21.18 -8.82 7.20
C CYS A 486 -22.46 -9.13 7.97
N ASP A 487 -23.59 -8.50 7.65
CA ASP A 487 -24.90 -8.81 8.24
C ASP A 487 -25.30 -10.25 7.94
N PHE A 488 -25.10 -10.71 6.69
CA PHE A 488 -25.35 -12.09 6.28
C PHE A 488 -24.49 -13.09 7.09
N LEU A 489 -23.16 -12.90 7.14
CA LEU A 489 -22.26 -13.79 7.89
C LEU A 489 -22.57 -13.81 9.39
N ARG A 490 -22.90 -12.66 9.97
CA ARG A 490 -23.23 -12.55 11.40
C ARG A 490 -24.50 -13.31 11.78
N SER A 491 -25.43 -13.52 10.85
CA SER A 491 -26.61 -14.33 11.12
C SER A 491 -26.30 -15.80 11.47
N PHE A 492 -25.10 -16.29 11.12
CA PHE A 492 -24.59 -17.62 11.43
C PHE A 492 -23.74 -17.68 12.73
N SER A 493 -23.61 -16.57 13.46
CA SER A 493 -22.88 -16.52 14.73
C SER A 493 -23.73 -16.88 15.96
N SER A 494 -25.04 -17.12 15.79
CA SER A 494 -25.93 -17.54 16.83
C SER A 494 -26.55 -18.91 16.48
N SER A 495 -26.52 -19.83 17.44
CA SER A 495 -27.16 -21.15 17.31
C SER A 495 -28.54 -21.11 17.91
N THR A 496 -29.54 -21.54 17.15
CA THR A 496 -30.91 -21.77 17.63
C THR A 496 -31.12 -23.22 18.11
N THR A 497 -30.15 -24.11 17.86
CA THR A 497 -30.26 -25.57 18.10
C THR A 497 -29.47 -26.06 19.32
N GLY A 498 -28.75 -25.18 20.03
CA GLY A 498 -27.88 -25.54 21.15
C GLY A 498 -26.51 -26.10 20.74
N GLU A 499 -26.26 -26.29 19.45
CA GLU A 499 -24.93 -26.60 18.91
C GLU A 499 -24.07 -25.34 18.79
N PRO A 500 -22.72 -25.45 18.84
CA PRO A 500 -21.85 -24.30 18.60
C PRO A 500 -22.14 -23.69 17.22
N PRO A 501 -22.23 -22.35 17.11
CA PRO A 501 -22.45 -21.69 15.82
C PRO A 501 -21.26 -21.95 14.87
N LEU A 502 -21.53 -21.96 13.57
CA LEU A 502 -20.47 -22.14 12.57
C LEU A 502 -19.48 -20.97 12.58
N VAL A 503 -20.01 -19.75 12.51
CA VAL A 503 -19.23 -18.51 12.58
C VAL A 503 -19.03 -18.15 14.05
N LYS A 504 -17.78 -17.95 14.46
CA LYS A 504 -17.43 -17.54 15.81
C LYS A 504 -17.61 -16.04 15.99
N GLU A 505 -17.02 -15.24 15.10
CA GLU A 505 -17.13 -13.78 15.15
C GLU A 505 -16.94 -13.18 13.74
N VAL A 506 -17.63 -12.05 13.51
CA VAL A 506 -17.45 -11.16 12.35
C VAL A 506 -16.92 -9.83 12.87
N TYR A 507 -15.64 -9.59 12.64
CA TYR A 507 -14.97 -8.35 13.00
C TYR A 507 -15.25 -7.30 11.93
N TYR A 508 -16.10 -6.34 12.26
CA TYR A 508 -16.49 -5.23 11.38
C TYR A 508 -16.87 -4.01 12.23
N PRO A 509 -16.58 -2.76 11.85
CA PRO A 509 -16.78 -1.61 12.72
C PRO A 509 -18.24 -1.41 13.17
N LYS A 510 -19.22 -1.91 12.39
CA LYS A 510 -20.64 -1.93 12.76
C LYS A 510 -20.90 -2.72 14.04
N PHE A 511 -20.08 -3.75 14.34
CA PHE A 511 -20.30 -4.70 15.42
C PHE A 511 -19.24 -4.57 16.54
N ILE A 512 -18.02 -4.17 16.18
CA ILE A 512 -16.89 -4.13 17.09
C ILE A 512 -16.52 -2.67 17.41
N THR A 513 -16.48 -2.30 18.70
CA THR A 513 -16.17 -0.93 19.17
C THR A 513 -16.94 0.16 18.43
N ARG A 514 -18.20 -0.10 18.14
CA ARG A 514 -19.04 0.75 17.29
C ARG A 514 -19.14 2.18 17.80
N GLU A 515 -19.30 2.38 19.11
CA GLU A 515 -19.42 3.70 19.72
C GLU A 515 -18.21 4.58 19.42
N ASN A 516 -17.01 4.02 19.53
CA ASN A 516 -15.76 4.72 19.20
C ASN A 516 -15.69 5.04 17.70
N TYR A 517 -16.12 4.11 16.85
CA TYR A 517 -16.15 4.34 15.39
C TYR A 517 -17.16 5.45 15.03
N ASP A 518 -18.39 5.36 15.55
CA ASP A 518 -19.45 6.33 15.27
C ASP A 518 -19.07 7.76 15.71
N THR A 519 -18.27 7.92 16.77
CA THR A 519 -17.76 9.23 17.22
C THR A 519 -16.88 9.90 16.15
N CYS A 520 -16.22 9.14 15.30
CA CYS A 520 -15.34 9.64 14.24
C CYS A 520 -15.96 9.54 12.85
N ARG A 521 -17.21 9.10 12.70
CA ARG A 521 -17.88 9.08 11.38
C ARG A 521 -17.98 10.49 10.80
N THR A 522 -17.79 10.58 9.49
CA THR A 522 -17.90 11.86 8.79
C THR A 522 -19.32 12.43 8.94
N ALA A 523 -19.42 13.67 9.38
CA ALA A 523 -20.70 14.32 9.72
C ALA A 523 -21.64 14.51 8.51
N ASP A 524 -21.08 14.61 7.30
CA ASP A 524 -21.85 14.85 6.06
C ASP A 524 -22.61 13.59 5.57
N LEU A 525 -22.40 12.43 6.19
CA LEU A 525 -23.10 11.21 5.83
C LEU A 525 -24.46 11.15 6.51
N ALA A 526 -25.52 10.96 5.72
CA ALA A 526 -26.85 10.74 6.27
C ALA A 526 -26.85 9.57 7.27
N PRO A 527 -27.67 9.59 8.33
CA PRO A 527 -27.66 8.58 9.39
C PRO A 527 -27.84 7.15 8.91
N ASN A 528 -28.51 6.96 7.77
CA ASN A 528 -28.85 5.64 7.20
C ASN A 528 -27.87 5.21 6.09
N VAL A 529 -26.81 5.96 5.80
CA VAL A 529 -25.83 5.60 4.80
C VAL A 529 -24.80 4.65 5.40
N SER A 530 -24.56 3.52 4.75
CA SER A 530 -23.48 2.62 5.12
C SER A 530 -22.14 3.34 5.02
N ALA A 531 -21.32 3.29 6.06
CA ALA A 531 -20.02 3.95 6.13
C ALA A 531 -19.07 3.27 7.11
N PHE A 532 -19.10 1.94 7.15
CA PHE A 532 -18.25 1.13 8.04
C PHE A 532 -17.00 0.59 7.36
N GLY A 533 -16.75 0.97 6.10
CA GLY A 533 -15.60 0.51 5.31
C GLY A 533 -15.85 -0.82 4.61
N GLY A 534 -14.88 -1.22 3.80
CA GLY A 534 -14.93 -2.43 2.98
C GLY A 534 -14.13 -3.60 3.53
N LEU A 535 -13.47 -3.45 4.67
CA LEU A 535 -12.66 -4.51 5.27
C LEU A 535 -13.42 -5.17 6.43
N PHE A 536 -13.40 -6.50 6.46
CA PHE A 536 -13.83 -7.26 7.61
C PHE A 536 -12.97 -8.52 7.79
N SER A 537 -13.06 -9.12 8.95
CA SER A 537 -12.50 -10.45 9.22
C SER A 537 -13.55 -11.36 9.81
N VAL A 538 -13.43 -12.65 9.53
CA VAL A 538 -14.30 -13.69 10.06
C VAL A 538 -13.48 -14.81 10.68
N THR A 539 -13.92 -15.31 11.84
CA THR A 539 -13.40 -16.51 12.49
C THR A 539 -14.49 -17.55 12.63
N PHE A 540 -14.11 -18.80 12.61
CA PHE A 540 -15.00 -19.95 12.74
C PHE A 540 -14.72 -20.70 14.05
N THR A 541 -15.69 -21.47 14.53
CA THR A 541 -15.52 -22.27 15.74
C THR A 541 -14.53 -23.42 15.55
N GLN A 542 -14.33 -23.86 14.31
CA GLN A 542 -13.38 -24.92 13.94
C GLN A 542 -12.45 -24.46 12.82
N LEU A 543 -11.15 -24.77 12.93
CA LEU A 543 -10.14 -24.41 11.93
C LEU A 543 -10.44 -25.01 10.54
N ALA A 544 -11.01 -26.22 10.50
CA ALA A 544 -11.40 -26.86 9.23
C ALA A 544 -12.46 -26.05 8.47
N ALA A 545 -13.39 -25.40 9.20
CA ALA A 545 -14.37 -24.49 8.59
C ALA A 545 -13.67 -23.27 7.98
N SER A 546 -12.66 -22.69 8.65
CA SER A 546 -11.86 -21.58 8.09
C SER A 546 -11.18 -21.96 6.77
N HIS A 547 -10.57 -23.17 6.72
CA HIS A 547 -9.90 -23.67 5.52
C HIS A 547 -10.90 -23.86 4.37
N ALA A 548 -12.00 -24.58 4.64
CA ALA A 548 -13.02 -24.88 3.63
C ALA A 548 -13.70 -23.61 3.12
N PHE A 549 -14.03 -22.68 4.01
CA PHE A 549 -14.57 -21.37 3.65
C PHE A 549 -13.63 -20.61 2.72
N PHE A 550 -12.37 -20.46 3.10
CA PHE A 550 -11.39 -19.73 2.30
C PHE A 550 -11.17 -20.40 0.94
N ASP A 551 -11.00 -21.72 0.91
CA ASP A 551 -10.71 -22.44 -0.33
C ASP A 551 -11.90 -22.40 -1.30
N ALA A 552 -13.15 -22.45 -0.79
CA ALA A 552 -14.38 -22.39 -1.58
C ALA A 552 -14.83 -20.96 -1.96
N LEU A 553 -14.24 -19.93 -1.34
CA LEU A 553 -14.62 -18.53 -1.61
C LEU A 553 -14.19 -18.13 -3.04
N GLU A 554 -15.16 -17.96 -3.94
CA GLU A 554 -14.95 -17.60 -5.35
C GLU A 554 -14.70 -16.10 -5.54
N CYS A 555 -13.59 -15.59 -4.97
CA CYS A 555 -13.12 -14.20 -5.16
C CYS A 555 -11.61 -14.18 -5.39
N MET A 556 -11.04 -13.02 -5.71
CA MET A 556 -9.59 -12.89 -5.78
C MET A 556 -8.94 -13.19 -4.43
N LYS A 557 -7.76 -13.84 -4.43
CA LYS A 557 -7.06 -14.26 -3.22
C LYS A 557 -5.62 -13.78 -3.22
N GLY A 558 -5.23 -13.07 -2.17
CA GLY A 558 -3.88 -12.51 -2.05
C GLY A 558 -3.72 -11.58 -0.85
N PRO A 559 -2.48 -11.17 -0.53
CA PRO A 559 -2.14 -10.52 0.74
C PRO A 559 -2.56 -9.06 0.87
N SER A 560 -2.95 -8.37 -0.21
CA SER A 560 -3.34 -6.96 -0.17
C SER A 560 -4.77 -6.77 0.37
N LEU A 561 -5.29 -5.55 0.30
CA LEU A 561 -6.66 -5.14 0.65
C LEU A 561 -7.01 -3.81 -0.03
N GLY A 562 -8.26 -3.37 0.09
CA GLY A 562 -8.71 -2.06 -0.39
C GLY A 562 -8.72 -1.99 -1.91
N THR A 563 -9.19 -3.05 -2.56
CA THR A 563 -9.26 -3.15 -4.03
C THR A 563 -10.68 -2.88 -4.52
N SER A 564 -10.83 -2.50 -5.80
CA SER A 564 -12.10 -2.35 -6.48
C SER A 564 -12.82 -3.70 -6.70
N PHE A 565 -12.15 -4.79 -6.46
CA PHE A 565 -12.64 -6.17 -6.51
C PHE A 565 -12.46 -6.85 -5.14
N THR A 566 -13.29 -7.84 -4.84
CA THR A 566 -13.22 -8.58 -3.58
C THR A 566 -11.95 -9.43 -3.51
N LEU A 567 -11.20 -9.27 -2.39
CA LEU A 567 -9.92 -9.92 -2.15
C LEU A 567 -9.87 -10.53 -0.76
N ALA A 568 -9.51 -11.81 -0.67
CA ALA A 568 -9.43 -12.54 0.60
C ALA A 568 -8.04 -13.11 0.87
N CYS A 569 -7.68 -13.24 2.16
CA CYS A 569 -6.49 -13.97 2.58
C CYS A 569 -6.66 -14.57 4.00
N PRO A 570 -5.97 -15.68 4.33
CA PRO A 570 -5.84 -16.19 5.69
C PRO A 570 -4.82 -15.31 6.42
N TYR A 571 -5.29 -14.17 6.93
CA TYR A 571 -4.43 -13.05 7.37
C TYR A 571 -3.35 -13.46 8.37
N THR A 572 -3.72 -14.20 9.41
CA THR A 572 -2.77 -14.58 10.46
C THR A 572 -1.65 -15.47 9.92
N ILE A 573 -1.96 -16.31 8.94
CA ILE A 573 -0.97 -17.15 8.25
C ILE A 573 -0.01 -16.28 7.44
N ILE A 574 -0.53 -15.38 6.60
CA ILE A 574 0.34 -14.63 5.67
C ILE A 574 1.08 -13.45 6.32
N ALA A 575 0.64 -12.98 7.49
CA ALA A 575 1.23 -11.82 8.14
C ALA A 575 2.03 -12.16 9.41
N HIS A 576 1.71 -13.27 10.09
CA HIS A 576 2.21 -13.61 11.42
C HIS A 576 2.61 -15.08 11.57
N TYR A 577 3.00 -15.77 10.49
CA TYR A 577 3.31 -17.20 10.51
C TYR A 577 4.36 -17.57 11.56
N GLY A 578 5.41 -16.77 11.69
CA GLY A 578 6.48 -16.99 12.67
C GLY A 578 6.14 -16.56 14.12
N GLU A 579 4.95 -15.99 14.37
CA GLU A 579 4.56 -15.40 15.66
C GLU A 579 3.06 -15.61 15.98
N LEU A 580 2.52 -16.80 15.60
CA LEU A 580 1.09 -17.12 15.75
C LEU A 580 0.58 -16.98 17.19
N ASP A 581 1.36 -17.43 18.17
CA ASP A 581 1.00 -17.35 19.59
C ASP A 581 0.95 -15.88 20.06
N TRP A 582 1.91 -15.06 19.62
CA TRP A 582 1.90 -13.63 19.91
C TRP A 582 0.65 -12.95 19.34
N ALA A 583 0.31 -13.23 18.08
CA ALA A 583 -0.90 -12.69 17.44
C ALA A 583 -2.17 -13.15 18.17
N GLY A 584 -2.21 -14.43 18.58
CA GLY A 584 -3.31 -15.03 19.36
C GLY A 584 -3.57 -14.34 20.70
N ASN A 585 -2.53 -13.87 21.39
CA ASN A 585 -2.66 -13.14 22.66
C ASN A 585 -3.45 -11.82 22.51
N TRP A 586 -3.49 -11.25 21.31
CA TRP A 586 -4.24 -10.03 21.01
C TRP A 586 -5.59 -10.30 20.33
N GLY A 587 -5.96 -11.60 20.19
CA GLY A 587 -7.23 -12.03 19.60
C GLY A 587 -7.16 -12.26 18.08
N VAL A 588 -5.97 -12.20 17.47
CA VAL A 588 -5.77 -12.50 16.04
C VAL A 588 -5.52 -13.99 15.87
N GLU A 589 -6.62 -14.74 15.73
CA GLU A 589 -6.60 -16.20 15.72
C GLU A 589 -6.01 -16.77 14.43
N LYS A 590 -5.39 -17.96 14.52
CA LYS A 590 -4.78 -18.68 13.39
C LYS A 590 -5.75 -18.90 12.22
N GLY A 591 -7.04 -19.16 12.51
CA GLY A 591 -8.10 -19.41 11.52
C GLY A 591 -8.75 -18.16 10.93
N LEU A 592 -8.25 -16.95 11.23
CA LEU A 592 -8.86 -15.70 10.79
C LEU A 592 -8.73 -15.53 9.27
N VAL A 593 -9.88 -15.38 8.59
CA VAL A 593 -9.96 -15.00 7.17
C VAL A 593 -10.32 -13.52 7.09
N ARG A 594 -9.44 -12.73 6.49
CA ARG A 594 -9.68 -11.31 6.21
C ARG A 594 -10.18 -11.14 4.79
N VAL A 595 -11.23 -10.33 4.61
CA VAL A 595 -11.83 -10.02 3.32
C VAL A 595 -11.91 -8.51 3.13
N SER A 596 -11.43 -8.05 1.98
CA SER A 596 -11.63 -6.70 1.47
C SER A 596 -12.67 -6.78 0.35
N VAL A 597 -13.84 -6.22 0.58
CA VAL A 597 -14.97 -6.25 -0.35
C VAL A 597 -14.76 -5.22 -1.46
N GLY A 598 -15.15 -5.57 -2.67
CA GLY A 598 -15.06 -4.73 -3.86
C GLY A 598 -16.40 -4.14 -4.29
N THR A 599 -16.47 -3.80 -5.58
CA THR A 599 -17.61 -3.12 -6.20
C THR A 599 -18.47 -4.06 -7.05
N GLU A 600 -18.35 -5.38 -6.85
CA GLU A 600 -19.14 -6.39 -7.53
C GLU A 600 -20.64 -6.18 -7.26
N GLU A 601 -21.47 -6.80 -8.07
CA GLU A 601 -22.91 -6.81 -7.86
C GLU A 601 -23.27 -7.52 -6.55
N LYS A 602 -24.13 -6.90 -5.72
CA LYS A 602 -24.40 -7.30 -4.35
C LYS A 602 -24.94 -8.74 -4.23
N ASP A 603 -25.90 -9.11 -5.08
CA ASP A 603 -26.54 -10.44 -5.01
C ASP A 603 -25.60 -11.54 -5.49
N GLU A 604 -24.76 -11.27 -6.52
CA GLU A 604 -23.71 -12.18 -6.95
C GLU A 604 -22.70 -12.39 -5.80
N LEU A 605 -22.30 -11.31 -5.13
CA LEU A 605 -21.37 -11.37 -4.00
C LEU A 605 -21.94 -12.19 -2.83
N LEU A 606 -23.19 -11.95 -2.43
CA LEU A 606 -23.85 -12.73 -1.38
C LEU A 606 -23.95 -14.21 -1.74
N SER A 607 -24.19 -14.55 -3.01
CA SER A 607 -24.18 -15.93 -3.50
C SER A 607 -22.82 -16.61 -3.33
N VAL A 608 -21.73 -15.88 -3.60
CA VAL A 608 -20.34 -16.38 -3.41
C VAL A 608 -20.09 -16.72 -1.94
N PHE A 609 -20.46 -15.82 -1.02
CA PHE A 609 -20.29 -16.06 0.42
C PHE A 609 -21.18 -17.20 0.95
N LYS A 610 -22.39 -17.34 0.42
CA LYS A 610 -23.29 -18.46 0.77
C LYS A 610 -22.66 -19.81 0.41
N LYS A 611 -22.16 -19.98 -0.79
CA LYS A 611 -21.45 -21.21 -1.22
C LYS A 611 -20.25 -21.53 -0.34
N ALA A 612 -19.47 -20.50 0.03
CA ALA A 612 -18.33 -20.68 0.91
C ALA A 612 -18.73 -21.14 2.32
N LEU A 613 -19.85 -20.63 2.86
CA LEU A 613 -20.41 -21.11 4.14
C LEU A 613 -20.91 -22.56 4.05
N GLU A 614 -21.60 -22.93 2.96
CA GLU A 614 -22.04 -24.32 2.73
C GLU A 614 -20.85 -25.29 2.72
N ALA A 615 -19.71 -24.89 2.12
CA ALA A 615 -18.50 -25.70 2.17
C ALA A 615 -17.90 -25.81 3.58
N ALA A 616 -17.92 -24.71 4.35
CA ALA A 616 -17.49 -24.72 5.74
C ALA A 616 -18.35 -25.64 6.62
N GLU A 617 -19.68 -25.61 6.47
CA GLU A 617 -20.61 -26.52 7.16
C GLU A 617 -20.33 -27.98 6.81
N ALA A 618 -20.14 -28.29 5.52
CA ALA A 618 -19.86 -29.64 5.06
C ALA A 618 -18.55 -30.17 5.69
N ALA A 619 -17.52 -29.35 5.79
CA ALA A 619 -16.24 -29.73 6.41
C ALA A 619 -16.41 -30.05 7.91
N VAL A 620 -17.20 -29.26 8.65
CA VAL A 620 -17.48 -29.51 10.07
C VAL A 620 -18.29 -30.82 10.25
N ARG A 621 -19.32 -31.05 9.42
CA ARG A 621 -20.11 -32.30 9.48
C ARG A 621 -19.24 -33.54 9.23
N THR A 622 -18.32 -33.48 8.30
CA THR A 622 -17.40 -34.59 7.99
C THR A 622 -16.44 -34.91 9.15
N LEU A 623 -16.06 -33.93 9.95
CA LEU A 623 -15.20 -34.14 11.12
C LEU A 623 -15.96 -34.72 12.32
N ASN A 624 -17.26 -34.46 12.41
CA ASN A 624 -18.12 -34.93 13.51
C ASN A 624 -18.77 -36.29 13.20
N ALA A 625 -18.72 -36.80 11.96
CA ALA A 625 -19.14 -38.10 11.51
C ALA A 625 -18.01 -39.13 11.63
#